data_6d1468a4433dd9d67c0338f8d5cf5bb9
#
_entry.id   6d1468a4433dd9d67c0338f8d5cf5bb9
#
_cell.length_a   1.000
_cell.length_b   1.000
_cell.length_c   1.000
_cell.angle_alpha   90.00
_cell.angle_beta   90.00
_cell.angle_gamma   90.00
#
_symmetry.space_group_name_H-M   'P 1'
#
loop_
_entity.id
_entity.type
_entity.pdbx_description
1 polymer ?
#
loop_
_entity_poly.entity_id
_entity_poly.type
_entity_poly.pdbx_seq_one_letter_code
_entity_poly.pdbx_strand_id
1 'polypeptide(L)'
;MKLISSVEKYKNNLFSVSEEHAVDPSGFEIKRAIVHHNGSAVMLAVDDRKRILLVRQYRLPARSYLWELPAGKLDQGETPLQAAKRELAEETGCHAKHWKKLVTFYPSPGYVAEKMTIFLATGLTEGKAQPMEDERIETRWFTAQEIERGIQSGKIVDAKTMIGYCRWKQVGR
;
A
#
# COMPACT_ATOMS: atom_id res chain seq x y z
N MET A 1 -23.04 10.74 10.36
CA MET A 1 -22.54 10.60 11.75
C MET A 1 -21.85 11.88 12.17
N LYS A 2 -22.15 12.41 13.36
CA LYS A 2 -21.46 13.55 13.98
C LYS A 2 -20.52 12.98 15.05
N LEU A 3 -19.22 13.33 14.99
CA LEU A 3 -18.27 12.98 16.02
C LEU A 3 -18.58 13.78 17.30
N ILE A 4 -18.74 13.08 18.41
CA ILE A 4 -19.03 13.63 19.75
C ILE A 4 -17.73 13.80 20.53
N SER A 5 -16.88 12.77 20.53
CA SER A 5 -15.60 12.79 21.19
C SER A 5 -14.57 11.90 20.49
N SER A 6 -13.30 12.27 20.63
CA SER A 6 -12.14 11.48 20.22
C SER A 6 -11.09 11.58 21.31
N VAL A 7 -10.64 10.46 21.84
CA VAL A 7 -9.65 10.38 22.92
C VAL A 7 -8.47 9.55 22.44
N GLU A 8 -7.31 10.18 22.24
CA GLU A 8 -6.08 9.46 21.85
C GLU A 8 -5.65 8.51 22.97
N LYS A 9 -5.40 7.26 22.64
CA LYS A 9 -4.96 6.17 23.55
C LYS A 9 -3.52 5.76 23.34
N TYR A 10 -3.03 5.90 22.10
CA TYR A 10 -1.66 5.54 21.74
C TYR A 10 -1.21 6.34 20.51
N LYS A 11 0.08 6.67 20.44
CA LYS A 11 0.68 7.33 19.29
C LYS A 11 2.15 6.96 19.13
N ASN A 12 2.57 6.76 17.90
CA ASN A 12 3.96 6.63 17.48
C ASN A 12 4.19 7.37 16.15
N ASN A 13 5.36 7.18 15.52
CA ASN A 13 5.69 7.82 14.24
C ASN A 13 4.94 7.23 13.04
N LEU A 14 4.31 6.06 13.17
CA LEU A 14 3.62 5.37 12.09
C LEU A 14 2.11 5.61 12.13
N PHE A 15 1.48 5.50 13.32
CA PHE A 15 0.04 5.62 13.49
C PHE A 15 -0.33 6.13 14.88
N SER A 16 -1.58 6.55 15.05
CA SER A 16 -2.17 6.75 16.37
C SER A 16 -3.46 5.94 16.52
N VAL A 17 -3.87 5.70 17.76
CA VAL A 17 -5.12 5.03 18.09
C VAL A 17 -5.96 5.96 18.94
N SER A 18 -7.20 6.22 18.53
CA SER A 18 -8.18 6.92 19.33
C SER A 18 -9.41 6.06 19.60
N GLU A 19 -10.06 6.35 20.69
CA GLU A 19 -11.42 5.88 20.98
C GLU A 19 -12.39 6.99 20.60
N GLU A 20 -13.25 6.71 19.62
CA GLU A 20 -14.16 7.70 19.05
C GLU A 20 -15.62 7.34 19.33
N HIS A 21 -16.41 8.37 19.64
CA HIS A 21 -17.83 8.30 19.84
C HIS A 21 -18.53 9.19 18.83
N ALA A 22 -19.45 8.63 18.07
CA ALA A 22 -20.22 9.34 17.06
C ALA A 22 -21.72 8.99 17.15
N VAL A 23 -22.57 9.94 16.75
CA VAL A 23 -24.02 9.81 16.73
C VAL A 23 -24.59 10.20 15.35
N ASP A 24 -25.60 9.51 14.88
CA ASP A 24 -26.33 9.89 13.68
C ASP A 24 -27.55 10.79 13.99
N PRO A 25 -28.25 11.34 12.96
CA PRO A 25 -29.43 12.18 13.17
C PRO A 25 -30.63 11.48 13.86
N SER A 26 -30.67 10.14 13.87
CA SER A 26 -31.72 9.37 14.54
C SER A 26 -31.42 9.12 16.02
N GLY A 27 -30.22 9.50 16.50
CA GLY A 27 -29.77 9.25 17.86
C GLY A 27 -29.04 7.90 18.03
N PHE A 28 -28.78 7.16 16.94
CA PHE A 28 -27.98 5.95 17.01
C PHE A 28 -26.51 6.28 17.27
N GLU A 29 -25.93 5.68 18.32
CA GLU A 29 -24.56 5.91 18.77
C GLU A 29 -23.65 4.76 18.42
N ILE A 30 -22.41 5.09 18.04
CA ILE A 30 -21.31 4.12 17.88
C ILE A 30 -20.07 4.59 18.63
N LYS A 31 -19.41 3.64 19.29
CA LYS A 31 -18.08 3.82 19.90
C LYS A 31 -17.11 2.82 19.28
N ARG A 32 -15.98 3.30 18.80
CA ARG A 32 -14.96 2.47 18.14
C ARG A 32 -13.56 2.92 18.48
N ALA A 33 -12.65 1.97 18.59
CA ALA A 33 -11.23 2.24 18.51
C ALA A 33 -10.85 2.38 17.03
N ILE A 34 -10.19 3.47 16.67
CA ILE A 34 -9.76 3.78 15.31
C ILE A 34 -8.24 3.89 15.26
N VAL A 35 -7.62 3.19 14.33
CA VAL A 35 -6.21 3.36 13.98
C VAL A 35 -6.12 4.43 12.90
N HIS A 36 -5.52 5.57 13.21
CA HIS A 36 -5.27 6.67 12.26
C HIS A 36 -3.92 6.48 11.59
N HIS A 37 -3.90 6.61 10.28
CA HIS A 37 -2.72 6.49 9.44
C HIS A 37 -2.76 7.54 8.31
N ASN A 38 -1.60 8.08 7.92
CA ASN A 38 -1.53 9.12 6.89
C ASN A 38 -1.91 8.63 5.49
N GLY A 39 -2.05 7.33 5.31
CA GLY A 39 -2.26 6.68 4.03
C GLY A 39 -0.97 6.16 3.43
N SER A 40 -1.10 5.37 2.36
CA SER A 40 0.04 4.74 1.68
C SER A 40 -0.09 4.86 0.17
N ALA A 41 1.05 4.97 -0.50
CA ALA A 41 1.17 4.83 -1.95
C ALA A 41 1.71 3.43 -2.28
N VAL A 42 1.14 2.83 -3.33
CA VAL A 42 1.49 1.48 -3.80
C VAL A 42 1.88 1.57 -5.27
N MET A 43 2.98 0.95 -5.65
CA MET A 43 3.53 1.06 -7.00
C MET A 43 3.43 -0.28 -7.74
N LEU A 44 2.61 -0.32 -8.78
CA LEU A 44 2.59 -1.40 -9.75
C LEU A 44 3.55 -1.04 -10.89
N ALA A 45 4.83 -1.37 -10.71
CA ALA A 45 5.88 -1.10 -11.68
C ALA A 45 5.91 -2.22 -12.74
N VAL A 46 5.76 -1.83 -14.01
CA VAL A 46 5.70 -2.76 -15.16
C VAL A 46 6.79 -2.44 -16.16
N ASP A 47 7.62 -3.43 -16.48
CA ASP A 47 8.68 -3.30 -17.46
C ASP A 47 8.17 -3.47 -18.91
N ASP A 48 9.07 -3.26 -19.88
CA ASP A 48 8.75 -3.37 -21.33
C ASP A 48 8.38 -4.81 -21.74
N ARG A 49 8.77 -5.82 -20.93
CA ARG A 49 8.39 -7.24 -21.11
C ARG A 49 7.08 -7.59 -20.42
N LYS A 50 6.34 -6.59 -19.89
CA LYS A 50 5.08 -6.76 -19.16
C LYS A 50 5.23 -7.58 -17.87
N ARG A 51 6.41 -7.59 -17.25
CA ARG A 51 6.63 -8.16 -15.92
C ARG A 51 6.37 -7.11 -14.87
N ILE A 52 5.92 -7.54 -13.70
CA ILE A 52 5.60 -6.69 -12.55
C ILE A 52 6.68 -6.89 -11.50
N LEU A 53 7.20 -5.80 -10.96
CA LEU A 53 8.16 -5.81 -9.88
C LEU A 53 7.45 -6.06 -8.56
N LEU A 54 7.85 -7.09 -7.84
CA LEU A 54 7.45 -7.31 -6.46
C LEU A 54 8.67 -7.21 -5.54
N VAL A 55 8.40 -6.82 -4.32
CA VAL A 55 9.35 -6.83 -3.19
C VAL A 55 8.99 -7.96 -2.23
N ARG A 56 9.99 -8.50 -1.54
CA ARG A 56 9.79 -9.48 -0.49
C ARG A 56 10.42 -8.98 0.79
N GLN A 57 9.63 -8.91 1.85
CA GLN A 57 10.08 -8.47 3.16
C GLN A 57 9.37 -9.24 4.27
N TYR A 58 9.99 -9.29 5.46
CA TYR A 58 9.39 -9.91 6.63
C TYR A 58 8.36 -8.98 7.25
N ARG A 59 7.10 -9.43 7.32
CA ARG A 59 6.02 -8.69 7.98
C ARG A 59 5.78 -9.26 9.37
N LEU A 60 6.25 -8.56 10.39
CA LEU A 60 6.15 -9.00 11.78
C LEU A 60 4.70 -9.36 12.22
N PRO A 61 3.65 -8.61 11.85
CA PRO A 61 2.27 -9.00 12.17
C PRO A 61 1.85 -10.32 11.52
N ALA A 62 2.31 -10.60 10.30
CA ALA A 62 2.02 -11.85 9.57
C ALA A 62 2.96 -13.00 9.95
N ARG A 63 4.05 -12.74 10.73
CA ARG A 63 5.09 -13.70 11.11
C ARG A 63 5.71 -14.43 9.91
N SER A 64 5.77 -13.77 8.73
CA SER A 64 6.23 -14.39 7.49
C SER A 64 6.80 -13.38 6.51
N TYR A 65 7.56 -13.88 5.54
CA TYR A 65 7.98 -13.12 4.37
C TYR A 65 6.86 -13.09 3.34
N LEU A 66 6.48 -11.91 2.88
CA LEU A 66 5.43 -11.74 1.88
C LEU A 66 6.01 -11.15 0.59
N TRP A 67 5.51 -11.62 -0.55
CA TRP A 67 5.69 -10.97 -1.85
C TRP A 67 4.60 -9.92 -2.02
N GLU A 68 5.01 -8.66 -2.22
CA GLU A 68 4.13 -7.51 -2.22
C GLU A 68 4.48 -6.54 -3.36
N LEU A 69 3.52 -5.74 -3.81
CA LEU A 69 3.85 -4.53 -4.57
C LEU A 69 4.63 -3.58 -3.66
N PRO A 70 5.69 -2.92 -4.16
CA PRO A 70 6.36 -1.84 -3.43
C PRO A 70 5.35 -0.84 -2.89
N ALA A 71 5.51 -0.41 -1.64
CA ALA A 71 4.54 0.48 -1.00
C ALA A 71 5.12 1.16 0.23
N GLY A 72 4.88 2.45 0.37
CA GLY A 72 5.27 3.18 1.54
C GLY A 72 4.23 4.19 2.02
N LYS A 73 4.43 4.65 3.26
CA LYS A 73 3.55 5.64 3.89
C LYS A 73 3.74 7.03 3.27
N LEU A 74 2.70 7.84 3.34
CA LEU A 74 2.81 9.26 3.01
C LEU A 74 3.46 10.01 4.17
N ASP A 75 4.47 10.82 3.88
CA ASP A 75 5.00 11.78 4.82
C ASP A 75 4.06 12.99 4.97
N GLN A 76 4.27 13.79 6.01
CA GLN A 76 3.42 14.94 6.27
C GLN A 76 3.47 15.95 5.12
N GLY A 77 2.30 16.23 4.53
CA GLY A 77 2.18 17.15 3.38
C GLY A 77 2.51 16.54 2.02
N GLU A 78 2.89 15.27 1.98
CA GLU A 78 3.21 14.57 0.75
C GLU A 78 1.93 14.10 0.04
N THR A 79 1.87 14.31 -1.27
CA THR A 79 0.80 13.72 -2.09
C THR A 79 1.07 12.23 -2.36
N PRO A 80 0.03 11.40 -2.60
CA PRO A 80 0.24 9.98 -2.89
C PRO A 80 1.16 9.71 -4.09
N LEU A 81 1.20 10.61 -5.09
CA LEU A 81 2.10 10.44 -6.23
C LEU A 81 3.56 10.77 -5.89
N GLN A 82 3.80 11.75 -5.02
CA GLN A 82 5.15 12.05 -4.53
C GLN A 82 5.69 10.88 -3.73
N ALA A 83 4.89 10.35 -2.78
CA ALA A 83 5.23 9.15 -2.01
C ALA A 83 5.54 7.96 -2.94
N ALA A 84 4.68 7.72 -3.94
CA ALA A 84 4.90 6.62 -4.90
C ALA A 84 6.25 6.72 -5.63
N LYS A 85 6.65 7.93 -6.03
CA LYS A 85 7.93 8.16 -6.72
C LYS A 85 9.12 7.96 -5.80
N ARG A 86 9.05 8.48 -4.58
CA ARG A 86 10.10 8.36 -3.57
C ARG A 86 10.30 6.89 -3.16
N GLU A 87 9.22 6.23 -2.74
CA GLU A 87 9.25 4.85 -2.24
C GLU A 87 9.70 3.84 -3.33
N LEU A 88 9.26 4.02 -4.60
CA LEU A 88 9.73 3.16 -5.68
C LEU A 88 11.26 3.23 -5.84
N ALA A 89 11.82 4.44 -5.76
CA ALA A 89 13.26 4.64 -5.86
C ALA A 89 14.01 4.08 -4.63
N GLU A 90 13.50 4.32 -3.43
CA GLU A 90 14.12 3.88 -2.17
C GLU A 90 14.13 2.36 -2.06
N GLU A 91 12.97 1.70 -2.20
CA GLU A 91 12.86 0.26 -2.04
C GLU A 91 13.48 -0.56 -3.18
N THR A 92 13.43 -0.05 -4.41
CA THR A 92 13.77 -0.87 -5.59
C THR A 92 14.87 -0.29 -6.48
N GLY A 93 15.25 0.96 -6.28
CA GLY A 93 16.15 1.69 -7.18
C GLY A 93 15.50 2.06 -8.52
N CYS A 94 14.23 1.74 -8.77
CA CYS A 94 13.57 2.04 -10.03
C CYS A 94 12.98 3.45 -10.05
N HIS A 95 13.10 4.12 -11.20
CA HIS A 95 12.38 5.35 -11.50
C HIS A 95 11.44 5.12 -12.67
N ALA A 96 10.28 5.77 -12.69
CA ALA A 96 9.31 5.63 -13.76
C ALA A 96 9.02 6.96 -14.45
N LYS A 97 8.93 6.93 -15.79
CA LYS A 97 8.62 8.09 -16.62
C LYS A 97 7.11 8.39 -16.63
N HIS A 98 6.28 7.34 -16.61
CA HIS A 98 4.83 7.47 -16.73
C HIS A 98 4.13 6.91 -15.51
N TRP A 99 3.16 7.66 -15.00
CA TRP A 99 2.39 7.34 -13.81
C TRP A 99 0.89 7.46 -14.09
N LYS A 100 0.12 6.43 -13.76
CA LYS A 100 -1.34 6.44 -13.87
C LYS A 100 -1.95 5.91 -12.59
N LYS A 101 -2.80 6.69 -11.94
CA LYS A 101 -3.59 6.23 -10.79
C LYS A 101 -4.55 5.12 -11.24
N LEU A 102 -4.52 3.96 -10.57
CA LEU A 102 -5.40 2.84 -10.85
C LEU A 102 -6.62 2.83 -9.93
N VAL A 103 -6.40 2.95 -8.63
CA VAL A 103 -7.46 2.86 -7.62
C VAL A 103 -7.00 3.48 -6.29
N THR A 104 -7.98 3.95 -5.50
CA THR A 104 -7.80 4.23 -4.07
C THR A 104 -8.81 3.36 -3.30
N PHE A 105 -8.38 2.74 -2.21
CA PHE A 105 -9.20 1.86 -1.41
C PHE A 105 -8.80 1.91 0.07
N TYR A 106 -9.64 1.34 0.92
CA TYR A 106 -9.36 1.13 2.34
C TYR A 106 -9.05 -0.35 2.57
N PRO A 107 -7.88 -0.73 3.12
CA PRO A 107 -7.51 -2.12 3.35
C PRO A 107 -8.34 -2.77 4.47
N SER A 108 -8.71 -2.00 5.51
CA SER A 108 -9.45 -2.51 6.66
C SER A 108 -10.37 -1.43 7.27
N PRO A 109 -11.42 -0.97 6.57
CA PRO A 109 -12.23 0.19 6.97
C PRO A 109 -13.04 0.00 8.24
N GLY A 110 -13.05 -1.19 8.82
CA GLY A 110 -13.75 -1.46 10.08
C GLY A 110 -13.11 -0.82 11.31
N TYR A 111 -11.80 -0.56 11.27
CA TYR A 111 -11.05 0.03 12.39
C TYR A 111 -9.80 0.81 11.98
N VAL A 112 -9.38 0.76 10.71
CA VAL A 112 -8.21 1.47 10.21
C VAL A 112 -8.64 2.55 9.23
N ALA A 113 -8.20 3.79 9.47
CA ALA A 113 -8.47 4.94 8.60
C ALA A 113 -7.47 5.09 7.45
N GLU A 114 -6.63 4.08 7.21
CA GLU A 114 -5.65 4.09 6.13
C GLU A 114 -6.33 4.10 4.76
N LYS A 115 -5.91 5.02 3.90
CA LYS A 115 -6.20 5.01 2.46
C LYS A 115 -4.97 4.56 1.70
N MET A 116 -5.10 3.55 0.85
CA MET A 116 -4.06 3.12 -0.08
C MET A 116 -4.38 3.56 -1.50
N THR A 117 -3.39 4.17 -2.19
CA THR A 117 -3.54 4.57 -3.59
C THR A 117 -2.54 3.81 -4.45
N ILE A 118 -3.04 3.03 -5.42
CA ILE A 118 -2.19 2.27 -6.34
C ILE A 118 -1.97 3.07 -7.62
N PHE A 119 -0.70 3.19 -8.01
CA PHE A 119 -0.27 3.77 -9.27
C PHE A 119 0.38 2.73 -10.16
N LEU A 120 0.02 2.72 -11.45
CA LEU A 120 0.79 2.06 -12.50
C LEU A 120 1.99 2.94 -12.84
N ALA A 121 3.18 2.34 -12.80
CA ALA A 121 4.45 2.96 -13.14
C ALA A 121 5.07 2.24 -14.34
N THR A 122 5.37 2.98 -15.43
CA THR A 122 5.94 2.45 -16.68
C THR A 122 7.03 3.36 -17.23
N GLY A 123 7.79 2.88 -18.25
CA GLY A 123 8.97 3.59 -18.74
C GLY A 123 10.04 3.62 -17.64
N LEU A 124 10.37 2.43 -17.16
CA LEU A 124 11.25 2.28 -16.00
C LEU A 124 12.72 2.45 -16.38
N THR A 125 13.47 3.07 -15.48
CA THR A 125 14.92 3.13 -15.50
C THR A 125 15.45 2.62 -14.17
N GLU A 126 16.54 1.87 -14.20
CA GLU A 126 17.16 1.31 -13.01
C GLU A 126 18.18 2.29 -12.41
N GLY A 127 18.21 2.38 -11.11
CA GLY A 127 19.15 3.10 -10.28
C GLY A 127 19.58 2.24 -9.08
N LYS A 128 20.15 2.85 -8.07
CA LYS A 128 20.58 2.16 -6.84
C LYS A 128 19.47 2.29 -5.79
N ALA A 129 19.01 1.16 -5.29
CA ALA A 129 18.09 1.12 -4.15
C ALA A 129 18.78 1.67 -2.88
N GLN A 130 18.00 2.36 -2.05
CA GLN A 130 18.44 2.90 -0.76
C GLN A 130 17.35 2.66 0.29
N PRO A 131 17.02 1.38 0.60
CA PRO A 131 16.02 1.07 1.62
C PRO A 131 16.47 1.58 3.00
N MET A 132 15.55 1.74 3.92
CA MET A 132 15.84 2.11 5.31
C MET A 132 16.76 1.06 5.97
N GLU A 133 17.49 1.44 7.01
CA GLU A 133 18.45 0.54 7.69
C GLU A 133 17.80 -0.71 8.30
N ASP A 134 16.54 -0.63 8.68
CA ASP A 134 15.73 -1.71 9.25
C ASP A 134 14.92 -2.50 8.20
N GLU A 135 15.02 -2.13 6.92
CA GLU A 135 14.35 -2.81 5.81
C GLU A 135 15.29 -3.76 5.08
N ARG A 136 14.95 -5.04 5.09
CA ARG A 136 15.59 -6.07 4.26
C ARG A 136 14.66 -6.46 3.14
N ILE A 137 14.84 -5.84 1.98
CA ILE A 137 13.98 -5.98 0.81
C ILE A 137 14.70 -6.79 -0.26
N GLU A 138 14.06 -7.86 -0.74
CA GLU A 138 14.42 -8.61 -1.92
C GLU A 138 13.50 -8.20 -3.06
N THR A 139 14.02 -7.93 -4.25
CA THR A 139 13.22 -7.56 -5.42
C THR A 139 13.23 -8.65 -6.48
N ARG A 140 12.10 -8.87 -7.17
CA ARG A 140 12.00 -9.80 -8.29
C ARG A 140 10.93 -9.37 -9.28
N TRP A 141 11.22 -9.58 -10.57
CA TRP A 141 10.27 -9.42 -11.66
C TRP A 141 9.43 -10.68 -11.84
N PHE A 142 8.11 -10.50 -11.90
CA PHE A 142 7.13 -11.58 -12.07
C PHE A 142 6.34 -11.40 -13.37
N THR A 143 6.14 -12.48 -14.11
CA THR A 143 5.15 -12.50 -15.18
C THR A 143 3.74 -12.54 -14.62
N ALA A 144 2.74 -12.15 -15.43
CA ALA A 144 1.33 -12.24 -15.04
C ALA A 144 0.94 -13.66 -14.59
N GLN A 145 1.42 -14.69 -15.29
CA GLN A 145 1.16 -16.10 -14.95
C GLN A 145 1.77 -16.50 -13.60
N GLU A 146 2.98 -16.02 -13.27
CA GLU A 146 3.60 -16.29 -11.97
C GLU A 146 2.80 -15.67 -10.83
N ILE A 147 2.29 -14.42 -11.01
CA ILE A 147 1.43 -13.76 -10.03
C ILE A 147 0.12 -14.54 -9.85
N GLU A 148 -0.55 -14.92 -10.94
CA GLU A 148 -1.78 -15.73 -10.87
C GLU A 148 -1.59 -17.04 -10.12
N ARG A 149 -0.54 -17.79 -10.48
CA ARG A 149 -0.18 -19.02 -9.77
C ARG A 149 0.17 -18.76 -8.30
N GLY A 150 0.86 -17.65 -8.02
CA GLY A 150 1.20 -17.23 -6.67
C GLY A 150 -0.04 -16.95 -5.82
N ILE A 151 -1.03 -16.26 -6.38
CA ILE A 151 -2.31 -15.99 -5.71
C ILE A 151 -3.10 -17.28 -5.48
N GLN A 152 -3.25 -18.11 -6.53
CA GLN A 152 -3.98 -19.38 -6.45
C GLN A 152 -3.38 -20.37 -5.44
N SER A 153 -2.06 -20.40 -5.32
CA SER A 153 -1.36 -21.28 -4.39
C SER A 153 -1.18 -20.72 -2.97
N GLY A 154 -1.64 -19.49 -2.69
CA GLY A 154 -1.44 -18.81 -1.40
C GLY A 154 0.00 -18.36 -1.14
N LYS A 155 0.86 -18.30 -2.14
CA LYS A 155 2.21 -17.71 -2.02
C LYS A 155 2.22 -16.19 -2.11
N ILE A 156 1.22 -15.60 -2.75
CA ILE A 156 0.95 -14.17 -2.79
C ILE A 156 -0.40 -13.96 -2.09
N VAL A 157 -0.35 -13.45 -0.87
CA VAL A 157 -1.52 -13.28 0.02
C VAL A 157 -1.77 -11.81 0.38
N ASP A 158 -0.90 -10.91 -0.07
CA ASP A 158 -1.02 -9.49 0.22
C ASP A 158 -2.16 -8.84 -0.57
N ALA A 159 -3.08 -8.20 0.14
CA ALA A 159 -4.31 -7.64 -0.44
C ALA A 159 -4.04 -6.54 -1.48
N LYS A 160 -3.10 -5.61 -1.20
CA LYS A 160 -2.77 -4.52 -2.13
C LYS A 160 -2.20 -5.05 -3.46
N THR A 161 -1.44 -6.14 -3.40
CA THR A 161 -0.88 -6.82 -4.57
C THR A 161 -1.97 -7.46 -5.41
N MET A 162 -2.91 -8.19 -4.79
CA MET A 162 -4.06 -8.77 -5.48
C MET A 162 -4.93 -7.69 -6.13
N ILE A 163 -5.26 -6.62 -5.41
CA ILE A 163 -6.06 -5.49 -5.92
C ILE A 163 -5.35 -4.82 -7.09
N GLY A 164 -4.06 -4.51 -6.94
CA GLY A 164 -3.26 -3.88 -7.98
C GLY A 164 -3.20 -4.71 -9.25
N TYR A 165 -2.91 -6.01 -9.12
CA TYR A 165 -2.89 -6.94 -10.23
C TYR A 165 -4.25 -7.04 -10.94
N CYS A 166 -5.35 -7.20 -10.20
CA CYS A 166 -6.69 -7.24 -10.78
C CYS A 166 -7.04 -5.96 -11.55
N ARG A 167 -6.73 -4.79 -10.99
CA ARG A 167 -6.96 -3.50 -11.66
C ARG A 167 -6.12 -3.33 -12.91
N TRP A 168 -4.85 -3.74 -12.87
CA TRP A 168 -3.98 -3.70 -14.05
C TRP A 168 -4.51 -4.56 -15.20
N LYS A 169 -4.95 -5.78 -14.92
CA LYS A 169 -5.57 -6.66 -15.93
C LYS A 169 -6.82 -6.08 -16.57
N GLN A 170 -7.59 -5.27 -15.86
CA GLN A 170 -8.80 -4.61 -16.38
C GLN A 170 -8.49 -3.44 -17.32
N VAL A 171 -7.40 -2.69 -17.07
CA VAL A 171 -7.06 -1.51 -17.88
C VAL A 171 -6.11 -1.81 -19.04
N GLY A 172 -5.53 -3.00 -19.07
CA GLY A 172 -4.64 -3.49 -20.15
C GLY A 172 -5.34 -4.31 -21.24
N ARG A 173 -6.69 -4.38 -21.19
CA ARG A 173 -7.52 -5.00 -22.24
C ARG A 173 -7.94 -4.00 -23.28
#